data_a7546e3ee802bc04fdbc6f14dd9f2a0c
#
_entry.id   a7546e3ee802bc04fdbc6f14dd9f2a0c
#
_cell.length_a   1.000
_cell.length_b   1.000
_cell.length_c   1.000
_cell.angle_alpha   90.00
_cell.angle_beta   90.00
_cell.angle_gamma   90.00
#
_symmetry.space_group_name_H-M   'P 1'
#
loop_
_entity.id
_entity.type
_entity.pdbx_description
1 polymer ?
#
loop_
_entity_poly.entity_id
_entity_poly.type
_entity_poly.pdbx_seq_one_letter_code
_entity_poly.pdbx_strand_id
1 'polypeptide(L)'
;GCAKGFLVKDMLRLGIDSYGIDISDYAIKNAEKETFGRLHKGSAILLPFPNNAFDCVVSINTLHNFKKKDFIIALKEMIRVGKKSFFIQVDSYFNDLQKKKCEDWILTAEYHDYPEEWIKLFNKAGYKGDWYWTIME
;
A
#
# COMPACT_ATOMS: atom_id res chain seq x y z
N GLY A 1 -5.41 1.02 1.29
CA GLY A 1 -5.18 0.84 2.72
C GLY A 1 -4.91 2.14 3.47
N CYS A 2 -5.69 3.19 3.16
CA CYS A 2 -5.49 4.49 3.82
C CYS A 2 -6.05 4.55 5.25
N ALA A 3 -6.68 3.48 5.72
CA ALA A 3 -7.38 3.43 7.00
C ALA A 3 -8.30 4.66 7.19
N LYS A 4 -8.20 5.36 8.33
CA LYS A 4 -8.99 6.57 8.62
C LYS A 4 -8.45 7.83 7.94
N GLY A 5 -7.44 7.72 7.06
CA GLY A 5 -6.90 8.83 6.28
C GLY A 5 -5.84 9.67 7.00
N PHE A 6 -5.12 9.13 7.99
CA PHE A 6 -4.10 9.89 8.70
C PHE A 6 -3.04 10.48 7.76
N LEU A 7 -2.48 9.65 6.86
CA LEU A 7 -1.50 10.12 5.88
C LEU A 7 -2.12 11.13 4.90
N VAL A 8 -3.36 10.87 4.44
CA VAL A 8 -4.09 11.80 3.55
C VAL A 8 -4.26 13.16 4.22
N LYS A 9 -4.66 13.19 5.50
CA LYS A 9 -4.77 14.40 6.29
C LYS A 9 -3.45 15.19 6.34
N ASP A 10 -2.36 14.50 6.65
CA ASP A 10 -1.06 15.16 6.78
C ASP A 10 -0.55 15.70 5.43
N MET A 11 -0.79 14.97 4.35
CA MET A 11 -0.52 15.46 2.98
C MET A 11 -1.34 16.70 2.64
N LEU A 12 -2.65 16.72 2.96
CA LEU A 12 -3.50 17.89 2.74
C LEU A 12 -3.02 19.11 3.53
N ARG A 13 -2.57 18.93 4.77
CA ARG A 13 -1.97 20.01 5.60
C ARG A 13 -0.68 20.56 4.99
N LEU A 14 0.05 19.76 4.23
CA LEU A 14 1.23 20.18 3.47
C LEU A 14 0.89 20.78 2.10
N GLY A 15 -0.39 20.97 1.78
CA GLY A 15 -0.83 21.51 0.50
C GLY A 15 -0.79 20.50 -0.66
N ILE A 16 -0.66 19.21 -0.37
CA ILE A 16 -0.65 18.14 -1.37
C ILE A 16 -2.07 17.64 -1.57
N ASP A 17 -2.61 17.79 -2.78
CA ASP A 17 -3.95 17.27 -3.16
C ASP A 17 -3.93 15.74 -3.16
N SER A 18 -4.50 15.14 -2.13
CA SER A 18 -4.38 13.70 -1.86
C SER A 18 -5.72 13.03 -1.63
N TYR A 19 -5.77 11.75 -2.01
CA TYR A 19 -6.92 10.87 -1.88
C TYR A 19 -6.49 9.54 -1.26
N GLY A 20 -7.42 8.87 -0.63
CA GLY A 20 -7.18 7.55 -0.05
C GLY A 20 -8.25 6.54 -0.42
N ILE A 21 -7.87 5.27 -0.43
CA ILE A 21 -8.79 4.15 -0.60
C ILE A 21 -8.56 3.12 0.49
N ASP A 22 -9.64 2.59 1.04
CA ASP A 22 -9.62 1.47 1.97
C ASP A 22 -10.83 0.56 1.77
N ILE A 23 -10.66 -0.73 2.04
CA ILE A 23 -11.75 -1.70 1.94
C ILE A 23 -12.66 -1.68 3.16
N SER A 24 -12.20 -1.12 4.28
CA SER A 24 -12.91 -1.12 5.56
C SER A 24 -14.00 -0.04 5.62
N ASP A 25 -15.26 -0.47 5.70
CA ASP A 25 -16.38 0.43 5.99
C ASP A 25 -16.17 1.22 7.29
N TYR A 26 -15.64 0.55 8.31
CA TYR A 26 -15.38 1.19 9.60
C TYR A 26 -14.36 2.32 9.45
N ALA A 27 -13.26 2.08 8.73
CA ALA A 27 -12.23 3.09 8.52
C ALA A 27 -12.79 4.33 7.79
N ILE A 28 -13.52 4.12 6.70
CA ILE A 28 -14.10 5.21 5.91
C ILE A 28 -15.19 5.99 6.71
N LYS A 29 -16.05 5.29 7.45
CA LYS A 29 -17.08 5.94 8.29
C LYS A 29 -16.50 6.74 9.47
N ASN A 30 -15.32 6.33 9.96
CA ASN A 30 -14.62 6.98 11.07
C ASN A 30 -13.37 7.76 10.59
N ALA A 31 -13.43 8.28 9.38
CA ALA A 31 -12.32 9.03 8.78
C ALA A 31 -12.01 10.33 9.53
N GLU A 32 -10.78 10.78 9.42
CA GLU A 32 -10.35 12.09 9.92
C GLU A 32 -11.18 13.19 9.24
N LYS A 33 -11.69 14.16 10.01
CA LYS A 33 -12.62 15.21 9.52
C LYS A 33 -12.04 16.01 8.35
N GLU A 34 -10.74 16.27 8.38
CA GLU A 34 -10.04 17.01 7.32
C GLU A 34 -9.97 16.26 5.99
N THR A 35 -10.25 14.94 5.99
CA THR A 35 -10.25 14.12 4.77
C THR A 35 -11.64 13.97 4.13
N PHE A 36 -12.63 14.77 4.56
CA PHE A 36 -13.98 14.71 4.02
C PHE A 36 -13.99 14.81 2.48
N GLY A 37 -14.66 13.86 1.82
CA GLY A 37 -14.71 13.78 0.35
C GLY A 37 -13.42 13.28 -0.33
N ARG A 38 -12.40 12.89 0.45
CA ARG A 38 -11.08 12.45 -0.06
C ARG A 38 -10.83 10.96 0.09
N LEU A 39 -11.61 10.28 0.94
CA LEU A 39 -11.48 8.84 1.13
C LEU A 39 -12.61 8.10 0.41
N HIS A 40 -12.23 7.01 -0.26
CA HIS A 40 -13.15 6.16 -1.01
C HIS A 40 -13.08 4.72 -0.48
N LYS A 41 -14.23 4.08 -0.37
CA LYS A 41 -14.28 2.64 -0.12
C LYS A 41 -13.94 1.89 -1.41
N GLY A 42 -13.01 0.96 -1.34
CA GLY A 42 -12.64 0.12 -2.48
C GLY A 42 -11.46 -0.79 -2.21
N SER A 43 -11.20 -1.68 -3.14
CA SER A 43 -10.06 -2.60 -3.07
C SER A 43 -8.90 -2.14 -3.94
N ALA A 44 -7.67 -2.36 -3.48
CA ALA A 44 -6.48 -2.06 -4.24
C ALA A 44 -6.31 -2.91 -5.52
N ILE A 45 -7.01 -4.04 -5.62
CA ILE A 45 -7.03 -4.88 -6.84
C ILE A 45 -7.99 -4.36 -7.92
N LEU A 46 -8.78 -3.33 -7.63
CA LEU A 46 -9.68 -2.67 -8.57
C LEU A 46 -9.88 -1.23 -8.12
N LEU A 47 -8.95 -0.36 -8.48
CA LEU A 47 -8.98 1.05 -8.08
C LEU A 47 -10.03 1.84 -8.89
N PRO A 48 -10.95 2.58 -8.24
CA PRO A 48 -12.04 3.29 -8.89
C PRO A 48 -11.57 4.62 -9.51
N PHE A 49 -10.41 4.63 -10.12
CA PHE A 49 -9.81 5.82 -10.72
C PHE A 49 -9.39 5.55 -12.16
N PRO A 50 -9.41 6.55 -13.04
CA PRO A 50 -8.95 6.40 -14.43
C PRO A 50 -7.43 6.19 -14.49
N ASN A 51 -6.95 5.77 -15.65
CA ASN A 51 -5.52 5.68 -15.92
C ASN A 51 -4.84 7.03 -15.75
N ASN A 52 -3.64 7.03 -15.18
CA ASN A 52 -2.83 8.24 -14.97
C ASN A 52 -3.58 9.35 -14.19
N ALA A 53 -4.36 8.99 -13.19
CA ALA A 53 -5.09 9.94 -12.36
C ALA A 53 -4.19 10.72 -11.39
N PHE A 54 -3.12 10.09 -10.89
CA PHE A 54 -2.29 10.62 -9.81
C PHE A 54 -0.82 10.78 -10.24
N ASP A 55 -0.18 11.84 -9.81
CA ASP A 55 1.26 12.04 -10.03
C ASP A 55 2.10 11.07 -9.19
N CYS A 56 1.62 10.73 -7.98
CA CYS A 56 2.26 9.76 -7.08
C CYS A 56 1.22 8.80 -6.49
N VAL A 57 1.59 7.54 -6.36
CA VAL A 57 0.76 6.51 -5.69
C VAL A 57 1.58 5.84 -4.60
N VAL A 58 1.02 5.80 -3.37
CA VAL A 58 1.70 5.31 -2.17
C VAL A 58 0.90 4.17 -1.55
N SER A 59 1.59 3.11 -1.15
CA SER A 59 1.03 2.03 -0.34
C SER A 59 1.97 1.69 0.81
N ILE A 60 1.49 1.87 2.04
CA ILE A 60 2.26 1.62 3.26
C ILE A 60 1.58 0.52 4.06
N ASN A 61 2.30 -0.56 4.32
CA ASN A 61 1.86 -1.71 5.12
C ASN A 61 0.46 -2.23 4.75
N THR A 62 0.16 -2.29 3.45
CA THR A 62 -1.15 -2.69 2.95
C THR A 62 -1.08 -3.90 2.01
N LEU A 63 -0.19 -3.85 1.02
CA LEU A 63 -0.20 -4.84 -0.05
C LEU A 63 0.23 -6.24 0.40
N HIS A 64 0.98 -6.36 1.49
CA HIS A 64 1.30 -7.65 2.09
C HIS A 64 0.08 -8.39 2.67
N ASN A 65 -1.06 -7.72 2.83
CA ASN A 65 -2.32 -8.35 3.22
C ASN A 65 -3.00 -9.11 2.07
N PHE A 66 -2.43 -9.08 0.87
CA PHE A 66 -2.89 -9.86 -0.28
C PHE A 66 -2.05 -11.11 -0.48
N LYS A 67 -2.68 -12.18 -1.00
CA LYS A 67 -1.94 -13.30 -1.57
C LYS A 67 -1.15 -12.87 -2.80
N LYS A 68 -0.07 -13.59 -3.13
CA LYS A 68 0.83 -13.26 -4.25
C LYS A 68 0.12 -12.86 -5.55
N LYS A 69 -0.97 -13.56 -5.91
CA LYS A 69 -1.73 -13.27 -7.13
C LYS A 69 -2.36 -11.87 -7.08
N ASP A 70 -3.04 -11.58 -6.00
CA ASP A 70 -3.77 -10.32 -5.83
C ASP A 70 -2.81 -9.15 -5.56
N PHE A 71 -1.66 -9.40 -4.91
CA PHE A 71 -0.57 -8.46 -4.79
C PHE A 71 -0.10 -7.95 -6.16
N ILE A 72 0.13 -8.87 -7.13
CA ILE A 72 0.54 -8.50 -8.49
C ILE A 72 -0.56 -7.68 -9.19
N ILE A 73 -1.83 -8.01 -8.98
CA ILE A 73 -2.95 -7.24 -9.55
C ILE A 73 -2.97 -5.82 -8.94
N ALA A 74 -2.83 -5.71 -7.63
CA ALA A 74 -2.79 -4.42 -6.95
C ALA A 74 -1.61 -3.54 -7.41
N LEU A 75 -0.43 -4.12 -7.63
CA LEU A 75 0.70 -3.40 -8.21
C LEU A 75 0.39 -2.86 -9.60
N LYS A 76 -0.24 -3.68 -10.46
CA LYS A 76 -0.64 -3.25 -11.80
C LYS A 76 -1.68 -2.13 -11.75
N GLU A 77 -2.61 -2.17 -10.81
CA GLU A 77 -3.57 -1.11 -10.59
C GLU A 77 -2.89 0.19 -10.12
N MET A 78 -1.92 0.11 -9.18
CA MET A 78 -1.12 1.27 -8.79
C MET A 78 -0.42 1.90 -10.01
N ILE A 79 0.23 1.07 -10.85
CA ILE A 79 0.91 1.52 -12.06
C ILE A 79 -0.10 2.15 -13.04
N ARG A 80 -1.28 1.57 -13.19
CA ARG A 80 -2.33 2.06 -14.10
C ARG A 80 -2.82 3.45 -13.71
N VAL A 81 -3.08 3.69 -12.42
CA VAL A 81 -3.62 4.97 -11.97
C VAL A 81 -2.56 6.05 -11.73
N GLY A 82 -1.29 5.67 -11.62
CA GLY A 82 -0.17 6.58 -11.39
C GLY A 82 0.51 7.05 -12.68
N LYS A 83 1.09 8.25 -12.67
CA LYS A 83 1.82 8.84 -13.79
C LYS A 83 3.34 8.74 -13.67
N LYS A 84 3.88 9.09 -12.49
CA LYS A 84 5.30 9.41 -12.35
C LYS A 84 6.00 8.64 -11.24
N SER A 85 5.45 8.66 -10.02
CA SER A 85 6.13 8.16 -8.84
C SER A 85 5.29 7.14 -8.10
N PHE A 86 5.98 6.14 -7.54
CA PHE A 86 5.34 5.06 -6.80
C PHE A 86 6.18 4.76 -5.56
N PHE A 87 5.52 4.50 -4.44
CA PHE A 87 6.20 4.08 -3.22
C PHE A 87 5.44 2.93 -2.55
N ILE A 88 6.16 1.90 -2.14
CA ILE A 88 5.60 0.74 -1.44
C ILE A 88 6.40 0.47 -0.17
N GLN A 89 5.69 0.26 0.93
CA GLN A 89 6.26 -0.29 2.14
C GLN A 89 5.58 -1.61 2.49
N VAL A 90 6.36 -2.65 2.73
CA VAL A 90 5.90 -3.98 3.13
C VAL A 90 6.85 -4.58 4.17
N ASP A 91 6.37 -5.57 4.91
CA ASP A 91 7.19 -6.30 5.87
C ASP A 91 8.15 -7.25 5.15
N SER A 92 9.37 -7.31 5.64
CA SER A 92 10.41 -8.20 5.14
C SER A 92 11.40 -8.56 6.25
N TYR A 93 12.36 -9.42 5.96
CA TYR A 93 13.39 -9.87 6.89
C TYR A 93 14.64 -10.33 6.11
N PHE A 94 15.82 -10.20 6.74
CA PHE A 94 17.09 -10.59 6.14
C PHE A 94 17.66 -11.91 6.73
N ASN A 95 17.07 -12.42 7.82
CA ASN A 95 17.51 -13.65 8.48
C ASN A 95 16.36 -14.31 9.24
N ASP A 96 16.59 -15.55 9.70
CA ASP A 96 15.57 -16.36 10.37
C ASP A 96 15.10 -15.78 11.70
N LEU A 97 15.94 -15.04 12.43
CA LEU A 97 15.54 -14.38 13.68
C LEU A 97 14.53 -13.27 13.39
N GLN A 98 14.80 -12.41 12.42
CA GLN A 98 13.87 -11.37 11.98
C GLN A 98 12.60 -11.97 11.38
N LYS A 99 12.72 -13.07 10.61
CA LYS A 99 11.58 -13.80 10.09
C LYS A 99 10.65 -14.23 11.21
N LYS A 100 11.19 -14.89 12.24
CA LYS A 100 10.40 -15.32 13.39
C LYS A 100 9.72 -14.15 14.09
N LYS A 101 10.44 -13.05 14.35
CA LYS A 101 9.86 -11.83 14.94
C LYS A 101 8.74 -11.24 14.08
N CYS A 102 8.92 -11.23 12.76
CA CYS A 102 7.90 -10.78 11.81
C CYS A 102 6.65 -11.69 11.91
N GLU A 103 6.83 -13.01 11.87
CA GLU A 103 5.73 -13.99 12.00
C GLU A 103 4.99 -13.88 13.34
N ASP A 104 5.70 -13.59 14.42
CA ASP A 104 5.09 -13.39 15.75
C ASP A 104 4.32 -12.06 15.85
N TRP A 105 4.68 -11.06 15.03
CA TRP A 105 4.10 -9.71 15.07
C TRP A 105 2.94 -9.50 14.10
N ILE A 106 2.98 -10.13 12.91
CA ILE A 106 1.96 -9.91 11.88
C ILE A 106 0.60 -10.46 12.30
N LEU A 107 -0.46 -9.67 12.05
CA LEU A 107 -1.84 -10.06 12.35
C LEU A 107 -2.66 -10.34 11.08
N THR A 108 -2.37 -9.63 10.00
CA THR A 108 -3.21 -9.62 8.79
C THR A 108 -2.46 -9.89 7.51
N ALA A 109 -1.12 -9.94 7.53
CA ALA A 109 -0.34 -10.20 6.34
C ALA A 109 -0.56 -11.65 5.83
N GLU A 110 -1.01 -11.75 4.59
CA GLU A 110 -1.21 -13.01 3.87
C GLU A 110 0.07 -13.46 3.16
N TYR A 111 1.00 -12.52 2.96
CA TYR A 111 2.27 -12.78 2.32
C TYR A 111 3.38 -11.89 2.89
N HIS A 112 4.47 -12.50 3.28
CA HIS A 112 5.73 -11.87 3.66
C HIS A 112 6.88 -12.76 3.18
N ASP A 113 8.00 -12.16 2.84
CA ASP A 113 9.15 -12.90 2.31
C ASP A 113 10.44 -12.09 2.42
N TYR A 114 11.55 -12.67 2.00
CA TYR A 114 12.84 -12.00 1.85
C TYR A 114 12.79 -10.94 0.74
N PRO A 115 13.64 -9.89 0.80
CA PRO A 115 13.67 -8.82 -0.21
C PRO A 115 13.76 -9.31 -1.66
N GLU A 116 14.52 -10.38 -1.91
CA GLU A 116 14.69 -10.94 -3.26
C GLU A 116 13.37 -11.46 -3.85
N GLU A 117 12.51 -12.05 -3.02
CA GLU A 117 11.21 -12.54 -3.47
C GLU A 117 10.24 -11.38 -3.76
N TRP A 118 10.27 -10.32 -2.94
CA TRP A 118 9.53 -9.09 -3.21
C TRP A 118 9.96 -8.46 -4.54
N ILE A 119 11.26 -8.37 -4.79
CA ILE A 119 11.80 -7.81 -6.05
C ILE A 119 11.36 -8.65 -7.26
N LYS A 120 11.30 -9.98 -7.15
CA LYS A 120 10.74 -10.83 -8.22
C LYS A 120 9.28 -10.49 -8.52
N LEU A 121 8.47 -10.23 -7.49
CA LEU A 121 7.07 -9.83 -7.67
C LEU A 121 6.95 -8.43 -8.28
N PHE A 122 7.78 -7.48 -7.87
CA PHE A 122 7.85 -6.14 -8.45
C PHE A 122 8.18 -6.23 -9.95
N ASN A 123 9.20 -6.98 -10.30
CA ASN A 123 9.60 -7.18 -11.70
C ASN A 123 8.48 -7.86 -12.52
N LYS A 124 7.81 -8.87 -11.97
CA LYS A 124 6.68 -9.55 -12.62
C LYS A 124 5.50 -8.63 -12.88
N ALA A 125 5.26 -7.65 -12.01
CA ALA A 125 4.21 -6.65 -12.19
C ALA A 125 4.64 -5.47 -13.09
N GLY A 126 5.94 -5.33 -13.38
CA GLY A 126 6.51 -4.17 -14.09
C GLY A 126 6.65 -2.93 -13.20
N TYR A 127 6.70 -3.12 -11.88
CA TYR A 127 6.87 -2.03 -10.93
C TYR A 127 8.30 -1.45 -10.98
N LYS A 128 8.41 -0.13 -11.04
CA LYS A 128 9.68 0.62 -11.13
C LYS A 128 9.77 1.77 -10.12
N GLY A 129 8.93 1.76 -9.09
CA GLY A 129 8.94 2.75 -8.04
C GLY A 129 9.92 2.45 -6.92
N ASP A 130 9.91 3.30 -5.92
CA ASP A 130 10.69 3.13 -4.69
C ASP A 130 9.98 2.19 -3.73
N TRP A 131 10.74 1.61 -2.80
CA TRP A 131 10.21 0.74 -1.75
C TRP A 131 10.98 0.86 -0.45
N TYR A 132 10.35 0.41 0.62
CA TYR A 132 10.95 0.30 1.94
C TYR A 132 10.53 -1.03 2.60
N TRP A 133 11.48 -1.67 3.28
CA TRP A 133 11.22 -2.87 4.07
C TRP A 133 11.00 -2.50 5.53
N THR A 134 9.85 -2.87 6.08
CA THR A 134 9.66 -2.87 7.53
C THR A 134 10.33 -4.11 8.10
N ILE A 135 11.35 -3.94 8.91
CA ILE A 135 12.12 -5.02 9.52
C ILE A 135 11.88 -5.00 11.03
N MET A 136 11.53 -6.16 11.59
CA MET A 136 11.40 -6.34 13.04
C MET A 136 12.78 -6.59 13.65
N GLU A 137 13.28 -5.64 14.44
CA GLU A 137 14.58 -5.73 15.14
C GLU A 137 14.50 -6.47 16.49
#